data_793d79c6839809993094e4d44ddfe3fd
#
_entry.id   793d79c6839809993094e4d44ddfe3fd
#
_cell.length_a   1.000
_cell.length_b   1.000
_cell.length_c   1.000
_cell.angle_alpha   90.00
_cell.angle_beta   90.00
_cell.angle_gamma   90.00
#
_symmetry.space_group_name_H-M   'P 1'
#
loop_
_entity.id
_entity.type
_entity.pdbx_description
1 polymer ?
#
loop_
_entity_poly.entity_id
_entity_poly.type
_entity_poly.pdbx_seq_one_letter_code
_entity_poly.pdbx_strand_id
1 'polypeptide(L)'
;NKSKGKSQKKVSGASAKTKTATVYPVFDTRQEASKRPMPNSEDEKVKEALRIAAEEERKRRMQPFPYTHEIPSHYKNGSLVATDNRIGYLRDMEFDPMFHPLELPDRQLRKLSLYIEIRDTYHDLYNSEATELKENIEQRDKLNRLYDDYTRQFGNLNDPKNIDLIRMDDGNRAVLSLERYKDGYAVKADIFDHPVAFNKNELTHVDTSDEALSASLNKYGEVNLGYMAGLTNKSEDILLEDLKGRVFFNPLVKGYEIADKFIAGNVISK
;
A
#
# COMPACT_ATOMS: atom_id res chain seq x y z
N ASN A 1 -40.76 -37.73 51.91
CA ASN A 1 -41.23 -37.34 53.25
C ASN A 1 -41.15 -35.82 53.35
N LYS A 2 -42.30 -35.13 53.19
CA LYS A 2 -43.13 -34.51 54.23
C LYS A 2 -42.30 -33.57 55.10
N SER A 3 -42.67 -32.29 55.28
CA SER A 3 -44.01 -31.68 55.52
C SER A 3 -43.88 -30.15 55.49
N LYS A 4 -44.78 -29.50 54.96
CA LYS A 4 -45.70 -28.45 55.36
C LYS A 4 -45.44 -27.83 56.77
N GLY A 5 -45.34 -26.48 56.78
CA GLY A 5 -45.55 -25.63 57.94
C GLY A 5 -46.08 -24.28 57.50
N LYS A 6 -47.34 -24.05 57.73
CA LYS A 6 -48.12 -22.82 57.54
C LYS A 6 -47.92 -21.84 58.70
N SER A 7 -48.22 -20.54 58.38
CA SER A 7 -48.84 -19.52 59.30
C SER A 7 -47.84 -18.65 60.04
N GLN A 8 -47.86 -17.34 60.00
CA GLN A 8 -48.98 -16.45 60.42
C GLN A 8 -48.73 -15.00 60.02
N LYS A 9 -49.81 -14.34 59.66
CA LYS A 9 -49.98 -12.90 59.53
C LYS A 9 -49.62 -12.17 60.84
N LYS A 10 -48.90 -11.05 60.75
CA LYS A 10 -49.03 -9.95 61.66
C LYS A 10 -49.20 -8.64 60.93
N VAL A 11 -50.36 -8.06 61.07
CA VAL A 11 -50.71 -6.71 60.67
C VAL A 11 -50.30 -5.78 61.78
N SER A 12 -49.53 -4.74 61.50
CA SER A 12 -49.50 -3.56 62.32
C SER A 12 -48.84 -2.37 61.63
N GLY A 13 -49.54 -1.28 61.58
CA GLY A 13 -48.99 0.06 61.63
C GLY A 13 -48.77 0.78 60.34
N ALA A 14 -49.77 1.34 59.76
CA ALA A 14 -49.65 2.43 58.78
C ALA A 14 -49.10 3.68 59.48
N SER A 15 -47.84 4.03 59.14
CA SER A 15 -47.29 5.36 59.38
C SER A 15 -47.34 6.13 58.10
N ALA A 16 -48.23 7.07 58.00
CA ALA A 16 -48.31 8.02 56.88
C ALA A 16 -47.10 8.92 56.89
N LYS A 17 -46.12 8.61 56.01
CA LYS A 17 -45.04 9.55 55.70
C LYS A 17 -45.61 10.61 54.75
N THR A 18 -45.85 11.78 55.30
CA THR A 18 -46.13 13.02 54.58
C THR A 18 -45.00 13.23 53.56
N LYS A 19 -45.28 13.04 52.27
CA LYS A 19 -44.38 13.41 51.19
C LYS A 19 -44.40 14.92 51.11
N THR A 20 -43.36 15.56 51.65
CA THR A 20 -43.04 16.96 51.34
C THR A 20 -42.78 17.05 49.83
N ALA A 21 -43.73 17.67 49.13
CA ALA A 21 -43.51 17.99 47.72
C ALA A 21 -42.39 19.00 47.61
N THR A 22 -41.26 18.56 47.06
CA THR A 22 -40.15 19.47 46.68
C THR A 22 -40.68 20.34 45.57
N VAL A 23 -41.02 21.58 45.88
CA VAL A 23 -41.38 22.59 44.89
C VAL A 23 -40.08 22.96 44.16
N TYR A 24 -39.94 22.45 42.96
CA TYR A 24 -38.88 22.93 42.07
C TYR A 24 -39.26 24.34 41.61
N PRO A 25 -38.35 25.31 41.66
CA PRO A 25 -38.66 26.63 41.10
C PRO A 25 -38.94 26.46 39.61
N VAL A 26 -40.11 26.85 39.18
CA VAL A 26 -40.47 26.95 37.76
C VAL A 26 -39.66 28.13 37.21
N PHE A 27 -38.55 27.84 36.60
CA PHE A 27 -37.81 28.85 35.83
C PHE A 27 -38.69 29.26 34.65
N ASP A 28 -39.09 30.51 34.65
CA ASP A 28 -39.81 31.09 33.53
C ASP A 28 -38.83 31.30 32.37
N THR A 29 -38.72 30.25 31.56
CA THR A 29 -37.84 30.23 30.37
C THR A 29 -38.18 31.35 29.38
N ARG A 30 -39.36 31.97 29.45
CA ARG A 30 -39.71 33.10 28.59
C ARG A 30 -39.04 34.40 29.01
N GLN A 31 -38.82 34.62 30.31
CA GLN A 31 -38.12 35.82 30.77
C GLN A 31 -36.61 35.74 30.59
N GLU A 32 -36.03 34.57 30.66
CA GLU A 32 -34.63 34.38 30.36
C GLU A 32 -34.31 34.44 28.86
N ALA A 33 -35.19 33.93 28.00
CA ALA A 33 -35.05 34.05 26.56
C ALA A 33 -35.09 35.51 26.07
N SER A 34 -35.82 36.38 26.78
CA SER A 34 -35.85 37.82 26.44
C SER A 34 -34.60 38.60 26.89
N LYS A 35 -33.76 38.03 27.74
CA LYS A 35 -32.50 38.64 28.22
C LYS A 35 -31.29 38.23 27.41
N ARG A 36 -31.41 37.31 26.44
CA ARG A 36 -30.33 37.05 25.51
C ARG A 36 -30.22 38.25 24.59
N PRO A 37 -29.05 38.92 24.54
CA PRO A 37 -28.87 40.00 23.57
C PRO A 37 -29.16 39.40 22.18
N MET A 38 -30.07 40.01 21.45
CA MET A 38 -30.29 39.70 20.04
C MET A 38 -28.95 39.89 19.36
N PRO A 39 -28.45 38.94 18.52
CA PRO A 39 -27.23 39.12 17.82
C PRO A 39 -27.32 40.47 17.08
N ASN A 40 -26.39 41.33 17.37
CA ASN A 40 -26.34 42.67 16.77
C ASN A 40 -26.22 42.49 15.25
N SER A 41 -26.92 43.23 14.45
CA SER A 41 -26.87 43.12 12.98
C SER A 41 -25.42 43.31 12.43
N GLU A 42 -24.56 43.96 13.20
CA GLU A 42 -23.14 44.07 12.90
C GLU A 42 -22.37 42.76 13.11
N ASP A 43 -22.71 41.97 14.17
CA ASP A 43 -22.11 40.64 14.40
C ASP A 43 -22.49 39.65 13.32
N GLU A 44 -23.70 39.71 12.79
CA GLU A 44 -24.13 38.87 11.67
C GLU A 44 -23.40 39.23 10.37
N LYS A 45 -23.21 40.54 10.10
CA LYS A 45 -22.47 41.00 8.95
C LYS A 45 -20.98 40.59 9.03
N VAL A 46 -20.37 40.67 10.21
CA VAL A 46 -18.99 40.20 10.44
C VAL A 46 -18.88 38.68 10.25
N LYS A 47 -19.83 37.91 10.77
CA LYS A 47 -19.85 36.45 10.57
C LYS A 47 -19.99 36.09 9.10
N GLU A 48 -20.87 36.77 8.37
CA GLU A 48 -21.05 36.52 6.95
C GLU A 48 -19.82 36.91 6.14
N ALA A 49 -19.17 38.04 6.43
CA ALA A 49 -17.93 38.44 5.80
C ALA A 49 -16.79 37.44 6.05
N LEU A 50 -16.68 36.92 7.28
CA LEU A 50 -15.72 35.85 7.61
C LEU A 50 -16.02 34.55 6.87
N ARG A 51 -17.28 34.18 6.70
CA ARG A 51 -17.69 33.01 5.95
C ARG A 51 -17.34 33.14 4.47
N ILE A 52 -17.62 34.30 3.87
CA ILE A 52 -17.27 34.60 2.47
C ILE A 52 -15.74 34.52 2.28
N ALA A 53 -14.99 35.20 3.16
CA ALA A 53 -13.52 35.18 3.09
C ALA A 53 -12.94 33.76 3.25
N ALA A 54 -13.48 32.95 4.16
CA ALA A 54 -13.06 31.56 4.32
C ALA A 54 -13.39 30.70 3.09
N GLU A 55 -14.53 30.93 2.46
CA GLU A 55 -14.92 30.23 1.22
C GLU A 55 -14.05 30.63 0.03
N GLU A 56 -13.70 31.91 -0.10
CA GLU A 56 -12.78 32.38 -1.14
C GLU A 56 -11.37 31.82 -0.93
N GLU A 57 -10.87 31.80 0.31
CA GLU A 57 -9.59 31.20 0.65
C GLU A 57 -9.59 29.69 0.35
N ARG A 58 -10.68 28.98 0.70
CA ARG A 58 -10.85 27.57 0.37
C ARG A 58 -10.83 27.36 -1.15
N LYS A 59 -11.56 28.13 -1.92
CA LYS A 59 -11.55 28.06 -3.40
C LYS A 59 -10.16 28.28 -3.95
N ARG A 60 -9.41 29.26 -3.41
CA ARG A 60 -8.03 29.55 -3.82
C ARG A 60 -7.09 28.39 -3.49
N ARG A 61 -7.23 27.76 -2.31
CA ARG A 61 -6.43 26.58 -1.91
C ARG A 61 -6.70 25.36 -2.79
N MET A 62 -7.92 25.25 -3.34
CA MET A 62 -8.34 24.13 -4.18
C MET A 62 -8.06 24.33 -5.68
N GLN A 63 -7.53 25.48 -6.09
CA GLN A 63 -7.16 25.69 -7.47
C GLN A 63 -5.97 24.81 -7.86
N PRO A 64 -6.03 24.13 -9.03
CA PRO A 64 -4.88 23.43 -9.57
C PRO A 64 -3.71 24.38 -9.84
N PHE A 65 -2.49 23.85 -9.69
CA PHE A 65 -1.27 24.60 -10.00
C PHE A 65 -0.21 23.66 -10.62
N PRO A 66 0.79 24.21 -11.35
CA PRO A 66 1.83 23.40 -11.98
C PRO A 66 2.62 22.60 -10.93
N TYR A 67 2.83 21.32 -11.23
CA TYR A 67 3.66 20.44 -10.42
C TYR A 67 5.10 20.53 -10.90
N THR A 68 5.97 21.12 -10.07
CA THR A 68 7.37 21.43 -10.44
C THR A 68 8.39 20.47 -9.86
N HIS A 69 7.96 19.48 -9.07
CA HIS A 69 8.87 18.47 -8.53
C HIS A 69 9.20 17.40 -9.55
N GLU A 70 10.30 16.70 -9.32
CA GLU A 70 10.66 15.51 -10.10
C GLU A 70 9.53 14.46 -10.03
N ILE A 71 9.22 13.86 -11.18
CA ILE A 71 8.15 12.88 -11.30
C ILE A 71 8.78 11.49 -11.41
N PRO A 72 8.65 10.64 -10.37
CA PRO A 72 9.10 9.26 -10.42
C PRO A 72 8.43 8.48 -11.56
N SER A 73 9.15 7.52 -12.13
CA SER A 73 8.68 6.73 -13.29
C SER A 73 7.40 5.91 -13.02
N HIS A 74 7.11 5.61 -11.76
CA HIS A 74 5.90 4.88 -11.37
C HIS A 74 4.65 5.78 -11.23
N TYR A 75 4.79 7.12 -11.28
CA TYR A 75 3.66 8.03 -11.27
C TYR A 75 2.93 8.02 -12.62
N LYS A 76 1.62 8.06 -12.55
CA LYS A 76 0.72 8.10 -13.70
C LYS A 76 -0.29 9.23 -13.54
N ASN A 77 -1.00 9.50 -14.61
CA ASN A 77 -2.13 10.42 -14.58
C ASN A 77 -3.17 9.89 -13.58
N GLY A 78 -3.48 10.65 -12.54
CA GLY A 78 -4.33 10.21 -11.43
C GLY A 78 -3.58 9.67 -10.20
N SER A 79 -2.24 9.63 -10.21
CA SER A 79 -1.48 9.30 -9.01
C SER A 79 -1.66 10.35 -7.93
N LEU A 80 -1.82 9.88 -6.69
CA LEU A 80 -1.81 10.74 -5.52
C LEU A 80 -0.37 11.18 -5.21
N VAL A 81 -0.19 12.47 -4.98
CA VAL A 81 1.10 13.05 -4.61
C VAL A 81 0.94 13.98 -3.42
N ALA A 82 2.01 14.10 -2.64
CA ALA A 82 2.09 15.02 -1.51
C ALA A 82 3.06 16.16 -1.87
N THR A 83 2.62 17.41 -1.70
CA THR A 83 3.45 18.60 -1.86
C THR A 83 2.98 19.70 -0.91
N ASP A 84 3.90 20.42 -0.29
CA ASP A 84 3.61 21.55 0.62
C ASP A 84 2.54 21.24 1.68
N ASN A 85 2.62 20.09 2.33
CA ASN A 85 1.63 19.59 3.30
C ASN A 85 0.21 19.40 2.72
N ARG A 86 0.06 19.33 1.41
CA ARG A 86 -1.19 19.04 0.72
C ARG A 86 -1.08 17.73 -0.02
N ILE A 87 -2.20 17.05 -0.18
CA ILE A 87 -2.32 15.87 -1.02
C ILE A 87 -3.27 16.19 -2.15
N GLY A 88 -2.95 15.71 -3.33
CA GLY A 88 -3.75 15.92 -4.52
C GLY A 88 -3.42 14.91 -5.60
N TYR A 89 -4.13 15.02 -6.72
CA TYR A 89 -3.88 14.22 -7.90
C TYR A 89 -2.89 14.91 -8.83
N LEU A 90 -2.01 14.12 -9.42
CA LEU A 90 -1.22 14.53 -10.55
C LEU A 90 -2.03 14.29 -11.84
N ARG A 91 -2.19 15.33 -12.67
CA ARG A 91 -2.94 15.27 -13.93
C ARG A 91 -2.18 15.98 -15.05
N ASP A 92 -2.64 15.79 -16.26
CA ASP A 92 -2.09 16.42 -17.50
C ASP A 92 -0.59 16.14 -17.71
N MET A 93 -0.14 14.92 -17.32
CA MET A 93 1.27 14.53 -17.32
C MET A 93 1.91 14.51 -18.70
N GLU A 94 1.12 14.45 -19.79
CA GLU A 94 1.63 14.41 -21.16
C GLU A 94 2.10 15.81 -21.66
N PHE A 95 1.64 16.86 -21.01
CA PHE A 95 1.94 18.26 -21.39
C PHE A 95 2.60 18.99 -20.23
N ASP A 96 1.79 19.65 -19.39
CA ASP A 96 2.24 20.38 -18.23
C ASP A 96 1.64 19.73 -16.97
N PRO A 97 2.40 18.94 -16.21
CA PRO A 97 1.89 18.26 -15.03
C PRO A 97 1.26 19.21 -14.03
N MET A 98 0.00 18.98 -13.69
CA MET A 98 -0.78 19.81 -12.77
C MET A 98 -1.10 19.07 -11.49
N PHE A 99 -0.89 19.75 -10.36
CA PHE A 99 -1.34 19.26 -9.06
C PHE A 99 -2.77 19.74 -8.79
N HIS A 100 -3.68 18.80 -8.57
CA HIS A 100 -5.06 19.05 -8.21
C HIS A 100 -5.27 18.75 -6.73
N PRO A 101 -5.34 19.78 -5.85
CA PRO A 101 -5.47 19.59 -4.42
C PRO A 101 -6.73 18.80 -4.04
N LEU A 102 -6.64 18.00 -2.97
CA LEU A 102 -7.76 17.35 -2.32
C LEU A 102 -8.02 18.01 -0.96
N GLU A 103 -9.29 18.20 -0.66
CA GLU A 103 -9.70 18.62 0.67
C GLU A 103 -10.03 17.37 1.49
N LEU A 104 -9.20 17.11 2.49
CA LEU A 104 -9.30 15.92 3.33
C LEU A 104 -9.18 16.32 4.80
N PRO A 105 -9.92 15.64 5.69
CA PRO A 105 -9.70 15.76 7.14
C PRO A 105 -8.25 15.38 7.51
N ASP A 106 -7.70 16.01 8.55
CA ASP A 106 -6.31 15.82 8.98
C ASP A 106 -5.92 14.35 9.16
N ARG A 107 -6.83 13.52 9.67
CA ARG A 107 -6.59 12.09 9.83
C ARG A 107 -6.43 11.37 8.49
N GLN A 108 -7.20 11.76 7.48
CA GLN A 108 -7.09 11.18 6.13
C GLN A 108 -5.85 11.69 5.41
N LEU A 109 -5.50 12.97 5.58
CA LEU A 109 -4.24 13.54 5.11
C LEU A 109 -3.05 12.73 5.64
N ARG A 110 -2.98 12.52 6.96
CA ARG A 110 -1.92 11.75 7.58
C ARG A 110 -1.86 10.31 7.07
N LYS A 111 -3.03 9.66 6.90
CA LYS A 111 -3.13 8.31 6.36
C LYS A 111 -2.58 8.24 4.92
N LEU A 112 -2.99 9.15 4.05
CA LEU A 112 -2.53 9.19 2.66
C LEU A 112 -1.07 9.62 2.54
N SER A 113 -0.56 10.51 3.40
CA SER A 113 0.87 10.83 3.42
C SER A 113 1.72 9.59 3.66
N LEU A 114 1.40 8.82 4.70
CA LEU A 114 2.12 7.55 4.98
C LEU A 114 1.93 6.53 3.85
N TYR A 115 0.74 6.45 3.27
CA TYR A 115 0.49 5.58 2.13
C TYR A 115 1.39 5.95 0.92
N ILE A 116 1.48 7.24 0.58
CA ILE A 116 2.32 7.73 -0.52
C ILE A 116 3.80 7.40 -0.25
N GLU A 117 4.28 7.64 0.97
CA GLU A 117 5.65 7.30 1.37
C GLU A 117 5.93 5.79 1.28
N ILE A 118 4.98 4.94 1.68
CA ILE A 118 5.09 3.48 1.52
C ILE A 118 5.17 3.10 0.04
N ARG A 119 4.29 3.64 -0.80
CA ARG A 119 4.27 3.38 -2.24
C ARG A 119 5.59 3.76 -2.89
N ASP A 120 6.05 4.96 -2.63
CA ASP A 120 7.26 5.50 -3.27
C ASP A 120 8.50 4.73 -2.79
N THR A 121 8.60 4.47 -1.48
CA THR A 121 9.70 3.66 -0.92
C THR A 121 9.69 2.22 -1.46
N TYR A 122 8.51 1.61 -1.66
CA TYR A 122 8.39 0.30 -2.30
C TYR A 122 8.94 0.31 -3.73
N HIS A 123 8.56 1.30 -4.53
CA HIS A 123 9.04 1.41 -5.91
C HIS A 123 10.53 1.68 -5.99
N ASP A 124 11.07 2.56 -5.12
CA ASP A 124 12.49 2.84 -5.02
C ASP A 124 13.29 1.58 -4.65
N LEU A 125 12.82 0.83 -3.64
CA LEU A 125 13.42 -0.44 -3.22
C LEU A 125 13.43 -1.44 -4.37
N TYR A 126 12.26 -1.70 -4.96
CA TYR A 126 12.12 -2.69 -6.03
C TYR A 126 13.00 -2.34 -7.25
N ASN A 127 12.97 -1.08 -7.70
CA ASN A 127 13.69 -0.63 -8.87
C ASN A 127 15.20 -0.62 -8.64
N SER A 128 15.68 -0.17 -7.47
CA SER A 128 17.11 -0.19 -7.14
C SER A 128 17.65 -1.62 -7.11
N GLU A 129 16.93 -2.54 -6.47
CA GLU A 129 17.31 -3.95 -6.41
C GLU A 129 17.26 -4.64 -7.78
N ALA A 130 16.24 -4.32 -8.61
CA ALA A 130 16.14 -4.85 -9.98
C ALA A 130 17.30 -4.37 -10.88
N THR A 131 17.73 -3.13 -10.70
CA THR A 131 18.79 -2.52 -11.54
C THR A 131 20.18 -2.93 -11.08
N GLU A 132 20.43 -2.89 -9.77
CA GLU A 132 21.76 -3.14 -9.20
C GLU A 132 22.02 -4.63 -8.94
N LEU A 133 20.95 -5.46 -8.96
CA LEU A 133 21.00 -6.89 -8.58
C LEU A 133 21.63 -7.09 -7.20
N LYS A 134 21.40 -6.13 -6.32
CA LYS A 134 21.95 -6.07 -4.97
C LYS A 134 20.87 -5.69 -3.98
N GLU A 135 20.91 -6.31 -2.80
CA GLU A 135 19.99 -6.00 -1.72
C GLU A 135 20.19 -4.58 -1.19
N ASN A 136 19.09 -3.83 -1.07
CA ASN A 136 19.05 -2.48 -0.50
C ASN A 136 18.44 -2.51 0.90
N ILE A 137 19.26 -2.84 1.90
CA ILE A 137 18.85 -3.01 3.30
C ILE A 137 18.25 -1.70 3.84
N GLU A 138 18.84 -0.55 3.53
CA GLU A 138 18.40 0.75 4.04
C GLU A 138 16.96 1.07 3.60
N GLN A 139 16.66 0.90 2.32
CA GLN A 139 15.32 1.14 1.79
C GLN A 139 14.31 0.10 2.32
N ARG A 140 14.73 -1.14 2.50
CA ARG A 140 13.90 -2.19 3.10
C ARG A 140 13.54 -1.88 4.54
N ASP A 141 14.50 -1.44 5.35
CA ASP A 141 14.28 -1.00 6.72
C ASP A 141 13.36 0.23 6.79
N LYS A 142 13.51 1.17 5.85
CA LYS A 142 12.61 2.32 5.71
C LYS A 142 11.19 1.86 5.41
N LEU A 143 11.01 0.97 4.44
CA LEU A 143 9.71 0.42 4.08
C LEU A 143 9.05 -0.30 5.28
N ASN A 144 9.82 -1.10 6.03
CA ASN A 144 9.34 -1.75 7.24
C ASN A 144 8.84 -0.75 8.27
N ARG A 145 9.62 0.29 8.58
CA ARG A 145 9.23 1.33 9.55
C ARG A 145 7.95 2.04 9.13
N LEU A 146 7.84 2.45 7.89
CA LEU A 146 6.67 3.15 7.37
C LEU A 146 5.41 2.28 7.43
N TYR A 147 5.54 1.01 7.04
CA TYR A 147 4.43 0.06 7.11
C TYR A 147 3.98 -0.19 8.56
N ASP A 148 4.93 -0.39 9.48
CA ASP A 148 4.62 -0.61 10.89
C ASP A 148 3.99 0.63 11.55
N ASP A 149 4.42 1.83 11.14
CA ASP A 149 3.80 3.08 11.58
C ASP A 149 2.38 3.25 11.04
N TYR A 150 2.15 2.91 9.77
CA TYR A 150 0.83 2.94 9.17
C TYR A 150 -0.12 1.97 9.87
N THR A 151 0.29 0.70 10.02
CA THR A 151 -0.56 -0.35 10.60
C THR A 151 -0.87 -0.08 12.07
N ARG A 152 0.05 0.48 12.82
CA ARG A 152 -0.16 0.89 14.22
C ARG A 152 -1.21 1.98 14.34
N GLN A 153 -1.26 2.94 13.43
CA GLN A 153 -2.17 4.08 13.50
C GLN A 153 -3.53 3.81 12.84
N PHE A 154 -3.55 3.05 11.76
CA PHE A 154 -4.71 2.93 10.88
C PHE A 154 -5.20 1.49 10.67
N GLY A 155 -4.42 0.49 11.07
CA GLY A 155 -4.67 -0.93 10.77
C GLY A 155 -4.11 -1.31 9.40
N ASN A 156 -4.44 -2.51 8.93
CA ASN A 156 -3.86 -3.06 7.71
C ASN A 156 -4.26 -2.24 6.45
N LEU A 157 -3.41 -2.26 5.43
CA LEU A 157 -3.67 -1.56 4.16
C LEU A 157 -4.95 -2.08 3.50
N ASN A 158 -5.16 -3.40 3.55
CA ASN A 158 -6.34 -4.04 2.95
C ASN A 158 -7.58 -4.06 3.86
N ASP A 159 -7.56 -3.41 5.02
CA ASP A 159 -8.75 -3.26 5.85
C ASP A 159 -9.84 -2.49 5.09
N PRO A 160 -11.12 -2.87 5.18
CA PRO A 160 -12.22 -2.18 4.49
C PRO A 160 -12.24 -0.66 4.74
N LYS A 161 -11.91 -0.21 5.95
CA LYS A 161 -11.82 1.21 6.33
C LYS A 161 -10.66 1.99 5.66
N ASN A 162 -9.70 1.30 5.07
CA ASN A 162 -8.52 1.88 4.43
C ASN A 162 -8.58 1.76 2.92
N ILE A 163 -9.12 0.67 2.42
CA ILE A 163 -9.07 0.29 1.00
C ILE A 163 -9.72 1.32 0.08
N ASP A 164 -10.84 1.92 0.49
CA ASP A 164 -11.54 2.90 -0.34
C ASP A 164 -10.70 4.17 -0.54
N LEU A 165 -10.00 4.60 0.51
CA LEU A 165 -9.10 5.76 0.45
C LEU A 165 -7.84 5.44 -0.38
N ILE A 166 -7.27 4.25 -0.22
CA ILE A 166 -6.10 3.80 -0.97
C ILE A 166 -6.43 3.65 -2.46
N ARG A 167 -7.63 3.18 -2.80
CA ARG A 167 -8.08 3.03 -4.20
C ARG A 167 -8.27 4.36 -4.94
N MET A 168 -8.21 5.48 -4.25
CA MET A 168 -8.17 6.79 -4.89
C MET A 168 -6.89 7.00 -5.71
N ASP A 169 -5.82 6.26 -5.39
CA ASP A 169 -4.55 6.31 -6.12
C ASP A 169 -4.51 5.27 -7.26
N ASP A 170 -4.03 5.66 -8.42
CA ASP A 170 -3.89 4.75 -9.57
C ASP A 170 -2.81 3.67 -9.31
N GLY A 171 -1.80 3.97 -8.47
CA GLY A 171 -0.73 3.07 -8.05
C GLY A 171 -1.11 2.08 -6.94
N ASN A 172 -2.37 2.05 -6.49
CA ASN A 172 -2.80 1.33 -5.29
C ASN A 172 -2.49 -0.17 -5.27
N ARG A 173 -2.52 -0.85 -6.43
CA ARG A 173 -2.36 -2.31 -6.51
C ARG A 173 -1.00 -2.78 -5.98
N ALA A 174 0.05 -2.03 -6.27
CA ALA A 174 1.40 -2.34 -5.80
C ALA A 174 1.47 -2.32 -4.26
N VAL A 175 0.86 -1.31 -3.63
CA VAL A 175 0.85 -1.18 -2.17
C VAL A 175 -0.07 -2.21 -1.51
N LEU A 176 -1.24 -2.48 -2.09
CA LEU A 176 -2.14 -3.51 -1.56
C LEU A 176 -1.54 -4.92 -1.62
N SER A 177 -0.61 -5.19 -2.57
CA SER A 177 0.12 -6.46 -2.65
C SER A 177 1.19 -6.64 -1.57
N LEU A 178 1.51 -5.60 -0.79
CA LEU A 178 2.41 -5.68 0.35
C LEU A 178 1.84 -6.48 1.53
N GLU A 179 0.56 -6.80 1.49
CA GLU A 179 -0.09 -7.68 2.47
C GLU A 179 -0.62 -8.94 1.80
N ARG A 180 -0.41 -10.06 2.48
CA ARG A 180 -1.00 -11.35 2.14
C ARG A 180 -1.90 -11.81 3.27
N TYR A 181 -2.94 -12.58 2.95
CA TYR A 181 -3.78 -13.20 3.96
C TYR A 181 -3.35 -14.66 4.15
N LYS A 182 -2.97 -14.97 5.39
CA LYS A 182 -2.66 -16.33 5.81
C LYS A 182 -3.47 -16.64 7.07
N ASP A 183 -4.24 -17.71 7.03
CA ASP A 183 -5.09 -18.15 8.15
C ASP A 183 -6.03 -17.07 8.71
N GLY A 184 -6.49 -16.17 7.85
CA GLY A 184 -7.37 -15.05 8.21
C GLY A 184 -6.66 -13.80 8.75
N TYR A 185 -5.33 -13.80 8.84
CA TYR A 185 -4.53 -12.67 9.29
C TYR A 185 -3.74 -12.05 8.14
N ALA A 186 -3.62 -10.73 8.15
CA ALA A 186 -2.72 -10.03 7.25
C ALA A 186 -1.27 -10.25 7.68
N VAL A 187 -0.42 -10.67 6.75
CA VAL A 187 1.02 -10.85 6.93
C VAL A 187 1.76 -10.02 5.91
N LYS A 188 2.95 -9.56 6.26
CA LYS A 188 3.84 -8.84 5.33
C LYS A 188 4.21 -9.72 4.14
N ALA A 189 4.31 -9.13 2.95
CA ALA A 189 4.84 -9.79 1.75
C ALA A 189 6.36 -9.98 1.86
N ASP A 190 6.93 -10.85 1.04
CA ASP A 190 8.34 -11.26 1.11
C ASP A 190 9.33 -10.11 0.91
N ILE A 191 8.93 -9.02 0.22
CA ILE A 191 9.78 -7.85 0.00
C ILE A 191 10.22 -7.17 1.31
N PHE A 192 9.49 -7.37 2.39
CA PHE A 192 9.88 -6.85 3.71
C PHE A 192 11.05 -7.61 4.35
N ASP A 193 11.28 -8.86 3.93
CA ASP A 193 12.28 -9.75 4.50
C ASP A 193 13.51 -9.93 3.60
N HIS A 194 13.29 -10.00 2.27
CA HIS A 194 14.36 -10.27 1.30
C HIS A 194 14.06 -9.67 -0.08
N PRO A 195 15.08 -9.55 -0.96
CA PRO A 195 14.88 -9.12 -2.34
C PRO A 195 13.90 -10.01 -3.09
N VAL A 196 12.98 -9.39 -3.84
CA VAL A 196 12.03 -10.07 -4.75
C VAL A 196 12.22 -9.66 -6.21
N ALA A 197 12.99 -8.60 -6.44
CA ALA A 197 13.25 -8.06 -7.77
C ALA A 197 14.34 -8.85 -8.54
N PHE A 198 15.15 -9.61 -7.83
CA PHE A 198 16.18 -10.49 -8.40
C PHE A 198 16.33 -11.74 -7.54
N ASN A 199 16.88 -12.80 -8.13
CA ASN A 199 17.15 -14.01 -7.38
C ASN A 199 18.54 -13.91 -6.72
N LYS A 200 18.59 -13.82 -5.40
CA LYS A 200 19.82 -13.75 -4.61
C LYS A 200 20.65 -15.05 -4.68
N ASN A 201 20.01 -16.16 -5.02
CA ASN A 201 20.68 -17.44 -5.23
C ASN A 201 21.24 -17.48 -6.65
N GLU A 202 22.42 -16.87 -6.88
CA GLU A 202 23.24 -17.34 -7.97
C GLU A 202 23.52 -18.82 -7.70
N LEU A 203 23.02 -19.68 -8.60
CA LEU A 203 23.40 -21.07 -8.60
C LEU A 203 24.92 -21.12 -8.75
N THR A 204 25.60 -21.48 -7.69
CA THR A 204 27.08 -21.61 -7.68
C THR A 204 27.51 -23.02 -8.05
N HIS A 205 26.60 -24.00 -7.91
CA HIS A 205 26.83 -25.38 -8.25
C HIS A 205 25.52 -26.09 -8.56
N VAL A 206 25.54 -27.02 -9.51
CA VAL A 206 24.48 -27.97 -9.81
C VAL A 206 25.08 -29.36 -10.08
N ASP A 207 24.33 -30.39 -9.80
CA ASP A 207 24.82 -31.79 -9.88
C ASP A 207 24.74 -32.35 -11.29
N THR A 208 23.80 -31.88 -12.09
CA THR A 208 23.51 -32.45 -13.42
C THR A 208 23.71 -31.46 -14.56
N SER A 209 24.04 -31.94 -15.74
CA SER A 209 24.15 -31.15 -16.97
C SER A 209 22.79 -30.57 -17.40
N ASP A 210 21.68 -31.24 -17.07
CA ASP A 210 20.32 -30.77 -17.32
C ASP A 210 19.93 -29.58 -16.43
N GLU A 211 20.32 -29.59 -15.17
CA GLU A 211 20.13 -28.46 -14.25
C GLU A 211 20.96 -27.27 -14.70
N ALA A 212 22.20 -27.51 -15.16
CA ALA A 212 23.06 -26.46 -15.70
C ALA A 212 22.46 -25.85 -16.98
N LEU A 213 21.88 -26.64 -17.85
CA LEU A 213 21.16 -26.18 -19.04
C LEU A 213 19.95 -25.31 -18.64
N SER A 214 19.14 -25.77 -17.70
CA SER A 214 17.99 -25.02 -17.18
C SER A 214 18.41 -23.70 -16.56
N ALA A 215 19.51 -23.69 -15.79
CA ALA A 215 20.08 -22.48 -15.18
C ALA A 215 20.59 -21.49 -16.25
N SER A 216 21.25 -22.01 -17.31
CA SER A 216 21.73 -21.20 -18.43
C SER A 216 20.58 -20.53 -19.18
N LEU A 217 19.53 -21.29 -19.49
CA LEU A 217 18.34 -20.79 -20.17
C LEU A 217 17.60 -19.74 -19.33
N ASN A 218 17.51 -19.96 -18.01
CA ASN A 218 16.88 -19.00 -17.10
C ASN A 218 17.67 -17.70 -16.96
N LYS A 219 19.02 -17.76 -16.94
CA LYS A 219 19.87 -16.60 -16.72
C LYS A 219 20.13 -15.81 -18.01
N TYR A 220 20.42 -16.51 -19.11
CA TYR A 220 20.87 -15.90 -20.36
C TYR A 220 19.85 -16.00 -21.51
N GLY A 221 18.80 -16.83 -21.37
CA GLY A 221 17.88 -17.13 -22.48
C GLY A 221 18.49 -17.98 -23.60
N GLU A 222 19.72 -18.47 -23.40
CA GLU A 222 20.49 -19.25 -24.38
C GLU A 222 21.40 -20.28 -23.70
N VAL A 223 21.96 -21.17 -24.51
CA VAL A 223 22.92 -22.19 -24.04
C VAL A 223 24.32 -21.56 -23.91
N ASN A 224 24.73 -21.27 -22.68
CA ASN A 224 26.06 -20.74 -22.36
C ASN A 224 26.92 -21.85 -21.73
N LEU A 225 27.73 -22.50 -22.55
CA LEU A 225 28.56 -23.65 -22.10
C LEU A 225 29.56 -23.27 -21.03
N GLY A 226 30.19 -22.08 -21.12
CA GLY A 226 31.13 -21.61 -20.11
C GLY A 226 30.49 -21.43 -18.72
N TYR A 227 29.29 -20.88 -18.68
CA TYR A 227 28.51 -20.78 -17.43
C TYR A 227 28.12 -22.16 -16.87
N MET A 228 27.68 -23.06 -17.75
CA MET A 228 27.30 -24.42 -17.38
C MET A 228 28.50 -25.24 -16.86
N ALA A 229 29.65 -25.06 -17.48
CA ALA A 229 30.90 -25.67 -17.04
C ALA A 229 31.33 -25.18 -15.65
N GLY A 230 31.16 -23.87 -15.38
CA GLY A 230 31.39 -23.30 -14.06
C GLY A 230 30.47 -23.85 -12.98
N LEU A 231 29.21 -24.10 -13.32
CA LEU A 231 28.20 -24.66 -12.36
C LEU A 231 28.42 -26.14 -12.05
N THR A 232 28.87 -26.95 -13.03
CA THR A 232 28.99 -28.41 -12.90
C THR A 232 30.40 -28.90 -12.61
N ASN A 233 31.40 -28.01 -12.71
CA ASN A 233 32.81 -28.38 -12.75
C ASN A 233 33.17 -29.44 -13.85
N LYS A 234 32.33 -29.53 -14.92
CA LYS A 234 32.57 -30.38 -16.09
C LYS A 234 33.13 -29.57 -17.24
N SER A 235 33.89 -30.22 -18.13
CA SER A 235 34.29 -29.57 -19.39
C SER A 235 33.13 -29.40 -20.35
N GLU A 236 33.25 -28.45 -21.28
CA GLU A 236 32.22 -28.20 -22.29
C GLU A 236 31.93 -29.43 -23.14
N ASP A 237 32.98 -30.23 -23.46
CA ASP A 237 32.86 -31.47 -24.22
C ASP A 237 31.99 -32.51 -23.50
N ILE A 238 32.18 -32.67 -22.18
CA ILE A 238 31.35 -33.56 -21.35
C ILE A 238 29.93 -33.09 -21.30
N LEU A 239 29.69 -31.77 -21.16
CA LEU A 239 28.36 -31.21 -21.18
C LEU A 239 27.65 -31.44 -22.51
N LEU A 240 28.32 -31.31 -23.62
CA LEU A 240 27.79 -31.58 -24.97
C LEU A 240 27.46 -33.06 -25.17
N GLU A 241 28.28 -33.96 -24.61
CA GLU A 241 28.01 -35.40 -24.67
C GLU A 241 26.80 -35.75 -23.79
N ASP A 242 26.73 -35.23 -22.55
CA ASP A 242 25.60 -35.44 -21.63
C ASP A 242 24.28 -34.94 -22.22
N LEU A 243 24.34 -33.81 -22.94
CA LEU A 243 23.16 -33.13 -23.51
C LEU A 243 22.94 -33.49 -24.99
N LYS A 244 23.54 -34.57 -25.46
CA LYS A 244 23.35 -35.05 -26.83
C LYS A 244 21.88 -35.33 -27.15
N GLY A 245 21.42 -34.74 -28.25
CA GLY A 245 19.98 -34.82 -28.64
C GLY A 245 19.07 -33.75 -27.99
N ARG A 246 19.59 -32.95 -27.05
CA ARG A 246 18.88 -31.85 -26.44
C ARG A 246 19.40 -30.48 -26.88
N VAL A 247 20.71 -30.41 -27.20
CA VAL A 247 21.41 -29.20 -27.62
C VAL A 247 22.07 -29.47 -28.95
N PHE A 248 21.95 -28.54 -29.89
CA PHE A 248 22.48 -28.63 -31.25
C PHE A 248 23.27 -27.38 -31.62
N PHE A 249 24.37 -27.57 -32.32
CA PHE A 249 25.15 -26.46 -32.84
C PHE A 249 24.42 -25.82 -34.03
N ASN A 250 24.13 -24.51 -33.94
CA ASN A 250 23.52 -23.73 -35.01
C ASN A 250 24.62 -22.86 -35.69
N PRO A 251 25.02 -23.18 -36.95
CA PRO A 251 26.05 -22.44 -37.66
C PRO A 251 25.67 -20.98 -37.94
N LEU A 252 24.37 -20.66 -38.02
CA LEU A 252 23.88 -19.31 -38.34
C LEU A 252 24.14 -18.34 -37.17
N VAL A 253 23.94 -18.80 -35.95
CA VAL A 253 24.21 -18.00 -34.74
C VAL A 253 25.57 -18.27 -34.13
N LYS A 254 26.33 -19.23 -34.70
CA LYS A 254 27.64 -19.68 -34.20
C LYS A 254 27.60 -20.10 -32.73
N GLY A 255 26.51 -20.72 -32.30
CA GLY A 255 26.27 -21.12 -30.92
C GLY A 255 25.37 -22.34 -30.80
N TYR A 256 25.14 -22.77 -29.56
CA TYR A 256 24.30 -23.92 -29.30
C TYR A 256 22.86 -23.48 -28.98
N GLU A 257 21.89 -24.22 -29.48
CA GLU A 257 20.47 -24.02 -29.23
C GLU A 257 19.82 -25.32 -28.73
N ILE A 258 18.79 -25.17 -27.89
CA ILE A 258 17.97 -26.32 -27.50
C ILE A 258 17.19 -26.87 -28.71
N ALA A 259 16.86 -28.16 -28.67
CA ALA A 259 16.18 -28.86 -29.76
C ALA A 259 14.94 -28.10 -30.28
N ASP A 260 14.09 -27.63 -29.38
CA ASP A 260 12.85 -26.93 -29.73
C ASP A 260 13.11 -25.63 -30.51
N LYS A 261 14.11 -24.84 -30.08
CA LYS A 261 14.49 -23.60 -30.77
C LYS A 261 15.20 -23.88 -32.09
N PHE A 262 16.00 -24.93 -32.14
CA PHE A 262 16.71 -25.36 -33.33
C PHE A 262 15.73 -25.85 -34.42
N ILE A 263 14.70 -26.62 -34.05
CA ILE A 263 13.70 -27.19 -34.98
C ILE A 263 12.66 -26.11 -35.38
N ALA A 264 12.34 -25.15 -34.54
CA ALA A 264 11.39 -24.08 -34.80
C ALA A 264 11.79 -23.12 -35.91
N GLY A 265 13.05 -23.14 -36.36
CA GLY A 265 13.55 -22.32 -37.46
C GLY A 265 13.57 -23.04 -38.81
N ASN A 266 14.17 -22.39 -39.83
CA ASN A 266 14.38 -23.00 -41.15
C ASN A 266 15.50 -24.07 -41.07
N VAL A 267 15.10 -25.30 -40.81
CA VAL A 267 16.02 -26.46 -40.61
C VAL A 267 16.84 -26.75 -41.84
N ILE A 268 16.40 -26.36 -43.05
CA ILE A 268 17.13 -26.56 -44.31
C ILE A 268 18.32 -25.61 -44.41
N SER A 269 18.25 -24.47 -43.74
CA SER A 269 19.30 -23.45 -43.70
C SER A 269 20.29 -23.63 -42.55
N LYS A 270 19.97 -24.47 -41.59
CA LYS A 270 20.79 -24.84 -40.43
C LYS A 270 21.53 -26.15 -40.69
#